data_3f91ca59cfb6baea8843c2b89f658777
#
_entry.id   3f91ca59cfb6baea8843c2b89f658777
#
_cell.length_a   1.000
_cell.length_b   1.000
_cell.length_c   1.000
_cell.angle_alpha   90.00
_cell.angle_beta   90.00
_cell.angle_gamma   90.00
#
_symmetry.space_group_name_H-M   'P 1'
#
loop_
_entity.id
_entity.type
_entity.pdbx_description
1 polymer ?
#
loop_
_entity_poly.entity_id
_entity_poly.type
_entity_poly.pdbx_seq_one_letter_code
_entity_poly.pdbx_strand_id
1 'polypeptide(L)'
;MRRFLKRGLLFFAPVLLWVLAVVVVDPFDFFNLSHVFTEQNKIQNAASLNLVVFNMLKEKHGPCENLIIGDSRAQGLPLEQINALTGQKFFKLAANALKLNESLDLFEYANKIRPVKRAVFTLNFNEFNEFAFANRVSSVEAMIHNPLIYVFDRSVAQAGYYVVKAAMTEKKSVSFTPPMREDEFWDYIVTVRGREHYERFRYPEELYKRLTNLTARAKGQGTEVTFIIVPHHADFQKRVREFGLNETYLRFKRDLSQLDARVVDFDYVNAMTVNRDNFRDPLHCNDAMNAVIADEVFRGPLNYGKVLDAAWAAECGKFLF
;
A
#
# COMPACT_ATOMS: atom_id res chain seq x y z
N MET A 1 17.44 51.75 -12.44
CA MET A 1 16.30 50.88 -12.17
C MET A 1 16.07 49.80 -13.25
N ARG A 2 15.86 50.14 -14.55
CA ARG A 2 15.63 49.16 -15.64
C ARG A 2 16.76 48.10 -15.83
N ARG A 3 18.05 48.50 -15.72
CA ARG A 3 19.19 47.57 -15.82
C ARG A 3 19.30 46.60 -14.63
N PHE A 4 18.93 47.03 -13.44
CA PHE A 4 18.91 46.22 -12.23
C PHE A 4 17.78 45.18 -12.34
N LEU A 5 16.59 45.58 -12.73
CA LEU A 5 15.45 44.67 -12.97
C LEU A 5 15.75 43.61 -14.05
N LYS A 6 16.39 44.01 -15.17
CA LYS A 6 16.79 43.04 -16.22
C LYS A 6 17.82 42.03 -15.71
N ARG A 7 18.81 42.48 -14.92
CA ARG A 7 19.80 41.54 -14.32
C ARG A 7 19.15 40.61 -13.29
N GLY A 8 18.23 41.12 -12.47
CA GLY A 8 17.45 40.30 -11.55
C GLY A 8 16.61 39.23 -12.28
N LEU A 9 15.89 39.61 -13.35
CA LEU A 9 15.13 38.72 -14.17
C LEU A 9 16.00 37.64 -14.81
N LEU A 10 17.17 37.97 -15.35
CA LEU A 10 18.13 37.02 -15.89
C LEU A 10 18.65 36.05 -14.85
N PHE A 11 18.88 36.51 -13.61
CA PHE A 11 19.35 35.69 -12.50
C PHE A 11 18.29 34.68 -12.07
N PHE A 12 17.01 35.05 -12.03
CA PHE A 12 15.91 34.17 -11.65
C PHE A 12 15.31 33.38 -12.82
N ALA A 13 15.69 33.68 -14.05
CA ALA A 13 15.15 32.99 -15.23
C ALA A 13 15.28 31.46 -15.18
N PRO A 14 16.40 30.85 -14.76
CA PRO A 14 16.49 29.40 -14.65
C PRO A 14 15.50 28.80 -13.66
N VAL A 15 15.28 29.49 -12.52
CA VAL A 15 14.31 29.04 -11.51
C VAL A 15 12.88 29.16 -12.05
N LEU A 16 12.55 30.25 -12.72
CA LEU A 16 11.23 30.45 -13.33
C LEU A 16 10.95 29.42 -14.43
N LEU A 17 11.95 29.14 -15.27
CA LEU A 17 11.84 28.09 -16.29
C LEU A 17 11.66 26.71 -15.68
N TRP A 18 12.36 26.41 -14.57
CA TRP A 18 12.19 25.18 -13.83
C TRP A 18 10.77 25.04 -13.27
N VAL A 19 10.28 26.06 -12.57
CA VAL A 19 8.91 26.09 -12.02
C VAL A 19 7.89 25.87 -13.15
N LEU A 20 8.03 26.59 -14.25
CA LEU A 20 7.16 26.46 -15.41
C LEU A 20 7.20 25.03 -15.98
N ALA A 21 8.38 24.44 -16.13
CA ALA A 21 8.55 23.08 -16.61
C ALA A 21 7.83 22.07 -15.67
N VAL A 22 7.98 22.20 -14.35
CA VAL A 22 7.31 21.33 -13.38
C VAL A 22 5.79 21.50 -13.45
N VAL A 23 5.27 22.71 -13.59
CA VAL A 23 3.82 22.98 -13.72
C VAL A 23 3.27 22.42 -15.03
N VAL A 24 4.01 22.52 -16.14
CA VAL A 24 3.57 22.03 -17.45
C VAL A 24 3.63 20.50 -17.52
N VAL A 25 4.67 19.88 -16.98
CA VAL A 25 4.80 18.41 -16.98
C VAL A 25 3.87 17.79 -15.96
N ASP A 26 3.83 18.36 -14.75
CA ASP A 26 2.99 17.95 -13.61
C ASP A 26 2.85 16.43 -13.47
N PRO A 27 3.95 15.72 -13.17
CA PRO A 27 4.00 14.26 -13.32
C PRO A 27 3.04 13.50 -12.40
N PHE A 28 2.59 14.10 -11.30
CA PHE A 28 1.65 13.50 -10.35
C PHE A 28 0.28 14.20 -10.30
N ASP A 29 0.00 15.12 -11.24
CA ASP A 29 -1.22 15.93 -11.26
C ASP A 29 -1.42 16.79 -10.00
N PHE A 30 -0.33 17.35 -9.45
CA PHE A 30 -0.37 18.21 -8.26
C PHE A 30 -1.14 19.50 -8.51
N PHE A 31 -0.80 20.20 -9.59
CA PHE A 31 -1.46 21.43 -10.02
C PHE A 31 -2.75 21.14 -10.79
N ASN A 32 -2.78 20.02 -11.51
CA ASN A 32 -3.89 19.58 -12.36
C ASN A 32 -4.37 20.67 -13.35
N LEU A 33 -3.41 21.47 -13.85
CA LEU A 33 -3.66 22.58 -14.79
C LEU A 33 -3.29 22.23 -16.23
N SER A 34 -2.29 21.36 -16.40
CA SER A 34 -1.74 21.00 -17.70
C SER A 34 -2.07 19.55 -18.05
N HIS A 35 -2.57 19.37 -19.28
CA HIS A 35 -2.87 18.03 -19.83
C HIS A 35 -2.02 17.75 -21.09
N VAL A 36 -0.82 18.34 -21.17
CA VAL A 36 0.15 18.10 -22.26
C VAL A 36 0.55 16.62 -22.31
N PHE A 37 0.69 15.98 -21.15
CA PHE A 37 0.96 14.55 -21.05
C PHE A 37 -0.30 13.80 -20.61
N THR A 38 -0.57 12.66 -21.28
CA THR A 38 -1.75 11.84 -20.98
C THR A 38 -1.67 11.22 -19.60
N GLU A 39 -2.82 10.99 -18.97
CA GLU A 39 -2.91 10.28 -17.68
C GLU A 39 -2.22 8.92 -17.77
N GLN A 40 -2.40 8.19 -18.87
CA GLN A 40 -1.75 6.90 -19.11
C GLN A 40 -0.22 6.99 -19.07
N ASN A 41 0.38 8.04 -19.66
CA ASN A 41 1.84 8.26 -19.59
C ASN A 41 2.28 8.51 -18.15
N LYS A 42 1.57 9.37 -17.40
CA LYS A 42 1.88 9.67 -16.00
C LYS A 42 1.77 8.43 -15.12
N ILE A 43 0.71 7.61 -15.27
CA ILE A 43 0.54 6.35 -14.54
C ILE A 43 1.72 5.40 -14.81
N GLN A 44 2.12 5.23 -16.06
CA GLN A 44 3.17 4.29 -16.44
C GLN A 44 4.58 4.73 -16.05
N ASN A 45 4.84 6.04 -15.98
CA ASN A 45 6.20 6.57 -15.89
C ASN A 45 6.47 7.39 -14.60
N ALA A 46 5.46 7.96 -13.98
CA ALA A 46 5.60 8.73 -12.75
C ALA A 46 5.08 7.96 -11.52
N ALA A 47 3.88 7.38 -11.59
CA ALA A 47 3.25 6.72 -10.44
C ALA A 47 4.13 5.59 -9.87
N SER A 48 4.80 4.80 -10.73
CA SER A 48 5.71 3.73 -10.31
C SER A 48 6.90 4.21 -9.46
N LEU A 49 7.31 5.47 -9.59
CA LEU A 49 8.42 6.06 -8.83
C LEU A 49 7.99 6.50 -7.43
N ASN A 50 6.77 7.00 -7.29
CA ASN A 50 6.25 7.40 -5.99
C ASN A 50 4.71 7.24 -5.94
N LEU A 51 4.27 6.00 -5.69
CA LEU A 51 2.85 5.67 -5.58
C LEU A 51 2.15 6.40 -4.43
N VAL A 52 2.85 6.74 -3.35
CA VAL A 52 2.25 7.46 -2.23
C VAL A 52 1.82 8.86 -2.67
N VAL A 53 2.73 9.62 -3.33
CA VAL A 53 2.40 10.94 -3.89
C VAL A 53 1.25 10.84 -4.89
N PHE A 54 1.36 9.91 -5.83
CA PHE A 54 0.35 9.74 -6.88
C PHE A 54 -1.03 9.45 -6.29
N ASN A 55 -1.12 8.47 -5.38
CA ASN A 55 -2.40 8.05 -4.79
C ASN A 55 -3.00 9.15 -3.90
N MET A 56 -2.19 9.83 -3.08
CA MET A 56 -2.69 10.92 -2.23
C MET A 56 -3.21 12.10 -3.05
N LEU A 57 -2.56 12.44 -4.16
CA LEU A 57 -3.03 13.51 -5.06
C LEU A 57 -4.29 13.09 -5.82
N LYS A 58 -4.37 11.83 -6.28
CA LYS A 58 -5.60 11.30 -6.89
C LYS A 58 -6.78 11.33 -5.91
N GLU A 59 -6.56 10.94 -4.65
CA GLU A 59 -7.59 11.02 -3.60
C GLU A 59 -7.97 12.48 -3.33
N LYS A 60 -7.00 13.39 -3.29
CA LYS A 60 -7.27 14.83 -3.11
C LYS A 60 -8.17 15.42 -4.20
N HIS A 61 -7.94 15.04 -5.46
CA HIS A 61 -8.66 15.58 -6.61
C HIS A 61 -9.99 14.87 -6.91
N GLY A 62 -10.12 13.61 -6.50
CA GLY A 62 -11.30 12.80 -6.73
C GLY A 62 -11.58 11.85 -5.58
N PRO A 63 -11.92 12.36 -4.37
CA PRO A 63 -12.04 11.55 -3.16
C PRO A 63 -13.09 10.46 -3.30
N CYS A 64 -12.76 9.26 -2.81
CA CYS A 64 -13.59 8.07 -2.87
C CYS A 64 -14.06 7.67 -1.47
N GLU A 65 -15.33 7.26 -1.34
CA GLU A 65 -15.91 6.86 -0.05
C GLU A 65 -15.55 5.42 0.34
N ASN A 66 -15.02 4.60 -0.60
CA ASN A 66 -14.65 3.23 -0.33
C ASN A 66 -13.20 3.01 -0.73
N LEU A 67 -12.38 2.56 0.21
CA LEU A 67 -10.93 2.50 0.05
C LEU A 67 -10.40 1.08 0.26
N ILE A 68 -9.37 0.72 -0.52
CA ILE A 68 -8.50 -0.44 -0.29
C ILE A 68 -7.12 0.10 0.05
N ILE A 69 -6.63 -0.20 1.25
CA ILE A 69 -5.43 0.43 1.81
C ILE A 69 -4.42 -0.66 2.18
N GLY A 70 -3.17 -0.45 1.83
CA GLY A 70 -2.11 -1.38 2.20
C GLY A 70 -0.90 -1.35 1.27
N ASP A 71 -0.12 -2.40 1.31
CA ASP A 71 1.11 -2.54 0.55
C ASP A 71 0.89 -3.15 -0.86
N SER A 72 1.94 -3.78 -1.40
CA SER A 72 1.89 -4.46 -2.71
C SER A 72 0.82 -5.56 -2.79
N ARG A 73 0.41 -6.13 -1.66
CA ARG A 73 -0.65 -7.15 -1.58
C ARG A 73 -2.03 -6.53 -1.78
N ALA A 74 -2.26 -5.33 -1.24
CA ALA A 74 -3.46 -4.55 -1.54
C ALA A 74 -3.52 -4.13 -3.03
N GLN A 75 -2.36 -3.82 -3.63
CA GLN A 75 -2.29 -3.54 -5.07
C GLN A 75 -2.69 -4.75 -5.93
N GLY A 76 -2.38 -5.96 -5.47
CA GLY A 76 -2.73 -7.21 -6.15
C GLY A 76 -4.23 -7.50 -6.20
N LEU A 77 -5.04 -6.95 -5.29
CA LEU A 77 -6.49 -7.18 -5.29
C LEU A 77 -7.15 -6.61 -6.57
N PRO A 78 -8.03 -7.35 -7.25
CA PRO A 78 -8.61 -6.95 -8.54
C PRO A 78 -9.72 -5.90 -8.36
N LEU A 79 -9.39 -4.62 -8.56
CA LEU A 79 -10.29 -3.49 -8.30
C LEU A 79 -11.59 -3.55 -9.10
N GLU A 80 -11.51 -3.90 -10.39
CA GLU A 80 -12.68 -3.98 -11.26
C GLU A 80 -13.64 -5.09 -10.80
N GLN A 81 -13.11 -6.24 -10.41
CA GLN A 81 -13.92 -7.32 -9.85
C GLN A 81 -14.58 -6.90 -8.53
N ILE A 82 -13.85 -6.24 -7.64
CA ILE A 82 -14.39 -5.74 -6.36
C ILE A 82 -15.53 -4.74 -6.62
N ASN A 83 -15.34 -3.81 -7.55
CA ASN A 83 -16.38 -2.86 -7.94
C ASN A 83 -17.63 -3.58 -8.50
N ALA A 84 -17.43 -4.60 -9.33
CA ALA A 84 -18.53 -5.41 -9.88
C ALA A 84 -19.26 -6.23 -8.81
N LEU A 85 -18.53 -6.86 -7.89
CA LEU A 85 -19.09 -7.66 -6.79
C LEU A 85 -19.92 -6.82 -5.81
N THR A 86 -19.49 -5.60 -5.55
CA THR A 86 -20.10 -4.73 -4.54
C THR A 86 -21.13 -3.75 -5.13
N GLY A 87 -21.10 -3.52 -6.44
CA GLY A 87 -21.84 -2.44 -7.09
C GLY A 87 -21.37 -1.04 -6.66
N GLN A 88 -20.18 -0.93 -6.05
CA GLN A 88 -19.64 0.31 -5.51
C GLN A 88 -18.26 0.60 -6.10
N LYS A 89 -17.94 1.90 -6.20
CA LYS A 89 -16.61 2.32 -6.63
C LYS A 89 -15.66 2.30 -5.43
N PHE A 90 -14.57 1.58 -5.56
CA PHE A 90 -13.42 1.60 -4.64
C PHE A 90 -12.24 2.32 -5.25
N PHE A 91 -11.37 2.85 -4.41
CA PHE A 91 -10.08 3.39 -4.80
C PHE A 91 -8.96 2.74 -3.98
N LYS A 92 -7.81 2.47 -4.63
CA LYS A 92 -6.65 1.88 -3.96
C LYS A 92 -5.69 2.96 -3.46
N LEU A 93 -5.64 3.16 -2.15
CA LEU A 93 -4.57 3.88 -1.46
C LEU A 93 -3.48 2.89 -1.04
N ALA A 94 -2.75 2.35 -2.02
CA ALA A 94 -1.80 1.28 -1.79
C ALA A 94 -0.45 1.57 -2.48
N ALA A 95 0.65 1.28 -1.80
CA ALA A 95 1.99 1.49 -2.34
C ALA A 95 2.94 0.36 -1.95
N ASN A 96 3.97 0.10 -2.78
CA ASN A 96 4.96 -0.94 -2.49
C ASN A 96 5.60 -0.75 -1.13
N ALA A 97 5.70 -1.83 -0.36
CA ALA A 97 6.29 -1.86 0.98
C ALA A 97 5.72 -0.80 1.94
N LEU A 98 4.45 -0.44 1.78
CA LEU A 98 3.75 0.47 2.70
C LEU A 98 3.66 -0.20 4.06
N LYS A 99 4.02 0.53 5.12
CA LYS A 99 3.94 0.02 6.48
C LYS A 99 2.54 0.21 7.06
N LEU A 100 2.20 -0.59 8.07
CA LEU A 100 0.87 -0.50 8.67
C LEU A 100 0.60 0.90 9.25
N ASN A 101 1.57 1.52 9.92
CA ASN A 101 1.41 2.89 10.40
C ASN A 101 1.09 3.89 9.26
N GLU A 102 1.72 3.72 8.09
CA GLU A 102 1.44 4.54 6.91
C GLU A 102 0.05 4.25 6.32
N SER A 103 -0.41 2.99 6.38
CA SER A 103 -1.78 2.64 5.97
C SER A 103 -2.82 3.35 6.84
N LEU A 104 -2.58 3.45 8.16
CA LEU A 104 -3.44 4.20 9.08
C LEU A 104 -3.38 5.71 8.78
N ASP A 105 -2.19 6.26 8.48
CA ASP A 105 -2.02 7.67 8.08
C ASP A 105 -2.79 7.98 6.79
N LEU A 106 -2.74 7.09 5.79
CA LEU A 106 -3.50 7.25 4.53
C LEU A 106 -5.01 7.24 4.75
N PHE A 107 -5.51 6.36 5.62
CA PHE A 107 -6.92 6.37 6.00
C PHE A 107 -7.31 7.70 6.66
N GLU A 108 -6.53 8.16 7.63
CA GLU A 108 -6.79 9.42 8.32
C GLU A 108 -6.73 10.63 7.35
N TYR A 109 -5.78 10.62 6.40
CA TYR A 109 -5.69 11.62 5.34
C TYR A 109 -6.94 11.64 4.47
N ALA A 110 -7.37 10.50 3.95
CA ALA A 110 -8.55 10.39 3.10
C ALA A 110 -9.83 10.79 3.86
N ASN A 111 -9.98 10.32 5.09
CA ASN A 111 -11.16 10.59 5.91
C ASN A 111 -11.27 12.07 6.33
N LYS A 112 -10.16 12.84 6.36
CA LYS A 112 -10.17 14.30 6.52
C LYS A 112 -10.73 15.01 5.29
N ILE A 113 -10.45 14.48 4.08
CA ILE A 113 -10.92 15.06 2.82
C ILE A 113 -12.41 14.76 2.62
N ARG A 114 -12.79 13.51 2.83
CA ARG A 114 -14.16 13.03 2.69
C ARG A 114 -14.42 11.87 3.66
N PRO A 115 -15.55 11.86 4.37
CA PRO A 115 -15.91 10.72 5.22
C PRO A 115 -15.89 9.40 4.45
N VAL A 116 -15.08 8.47 4.92
CA VAL A 116 -14.93 7.14 4.32
C VAL A 116 -16.07 6.26 4.82
N LYS A 117 -16.77 5.57 3.90
CA LYS A 117 -17.84 4.63 4.23
C LYS A 117 -17.33 3.22 4.45
N ARG A 118 -16.36 2.78 3.62
CA ARG A 118 -15.75 1.47 3.71
C ARG A 118 -14.24 1.57 3.58
N ALA A 119 -13.52 0.97 4.51
CA ALA A 119 -12.07 0.86 4.49
C ALA A 119 -11.66 -0.61 4.59
N VAL A 120 -11.00 -1.11 3.55
CA VAL A 120 -10.46 -2.47 3.51
C VAL A 120 -8.94 -2.38 3.59
N PHE A 121 -8.36 -2.93 4.65
CA PHE A 121 -6.91 -2.94 4.87
C PHE A 121 -6.35 -4.33 4.62
N THR A 122 -5.22 -4.42 3.92
CA THR A 122 -4.38 -5.62 3.98
C THR A 122 -3.43 -5.53 5.17
N LEU A 123 -3.25 -6.62 5.86
CA LEU A 123 -2.50 -6.72 7.11
C LEU A 123 -1.69 -8.00 7.13
N ASN A 124 -0.51 -7.96 7.74
CA ASN A 124 0.39 -9.10 7.84
C ASN A 124 1.16 -9.08 9.13
N PHE A 125 1.47 -10.27 9.66
CA PHE A 125 2.25 -10.40 10.87
C PHE A 125 3.66 -9.81 10.74
N ASN A 126 4.34 -10.05 9.62
CA ASN A 126 5.69 -9.51 9.39
C ASN A 126 5.76 -7.98 9.36
N GLU A 127 4.67 -7.30 9.03
CA GLU A 127 4.56 -5.84 9.07
C GLU A 127 4.04 -5.33 10.44
N PHE A 128 3.49 -6.22 11.26
CA PHE A 128 3.03 -5.93 12.62
C PHE A 128 4.22 -6.04 13.60
N ASN A 129 5.22 -5.20 13.37
CA ASN A 129 6.52 -5.21 14.06
C ASN A 129 6.92 -3.77 14.39
N GLU A 130 7.38 -3.52 15.62
CA GLU A 130 7.80 -2.18 16.08
C GLU A 130 8.86 -1.56 15.18
N PHE A 131 9.72 -2.38 14.57
CA PHE A 131 10.76 -1.92 13.63
C PHE A 131 10.27 -1.74 12.19
N ALA A 132 9.05 -2.19 11.88
CA ALA A 132 8.42 -2.00 10.58
C ALA A 132 7.69 -0.64 10.55
N PHE A 133 8.44 0.47 10.61
CA PHE A 133 7.93 1.83 10.65
C PHE A 133 8.48 2.66 9.50
N ALA A 134 7.64 3.52 8.92
CA ALA A 134 8.02 4.51 7.93
C ALA A 134 7.15 5.77 8.07
N ASN A 135 7.56 6.88 7.46
CA ASN A 135 6.88 8.17 7.55
C ASN A 135 6.72 8.86 6.19
N ARG A 136 6.65 8.09 5.10
CA ARG A 136 6.49 8.65 3.74
C ARG A 136 5.20 9.46 3.61
N VAL A 137 4.11 8.99 4.20
CA VAL A 137 2.79 9.64 4.10
C VAL A 137 2.83 11.04 4.69
N SER A 138 3.40 11.25 5.88
CA SER A 138 3.53 12.56 6.49
C SER A 138 4.41 13.51 5.67
N SER A 139 5.48 13.00 5.06
CA SER A 139 6.35 13.77 4.17
C SER A 139 5.61 14.22 2.90
N VAL A 140 4.79 13.32 2.34
CA VAL A 140 3.96 13.64 1.17
C VAL A 140 2.82 14.60 1.53
N GLU A 141 2.20 14.46 2.70
CA GLU A 141 1.18 15.40 3.18
C GLU A 141 1.77 16.82 3.30
N ALA A 142 2.98 16.95 3.84
CA ALA A 142 3.69 18.25 3.87
C ALA A 142 3.95 18.82 2.46
N MET A 143 4.35 17.95 1.51
CA MET A 143 4.54 18.33 0.10
C MET A 143 3.22 18.80 -0.53
N ILE A 144 2.11 18.09 -0.30
CA ILE A 144 0.79 18.44 -0.85
C ILE A 144 0.29 19.81 -0.34
N HIS A 145 0.69 20.21 0.86
CA HIS A 145 0.31 21.49 1.45
C HIS A 145 1.28 22.63 1.07
N ASN A 146 2.45 22.34 0.51
CA ASN A 146 3.43 23.34 0.14
C ASN A 146 3.95 23.14 -1.30
N PRO A 147 3.44 23.94 -2.27
CA PRO A 147 3.86 23.83 -3.68
C PRO A 147 5.37 23.98 -3.90
N LEU A 148 6.07 24.73 -3.05
CA LEU A 148 7.53 24.90 -3.17
C LEU A 148 8.25 23.57 -2.85
N ILE A 149 7.78 22.80 -1.87
CA ILE A 149 8.34 21.48 -1.58
C ILE A 149 8.15 20.59 -2.81
N TYR A 150 6.94 20.55 -3.39
CA TYR A 150 6.66 19.77 -4.60
C TYR A 150 7.57 20.15 -5.77
N VAL A 151 7.67 21.44 -6.09
CA VAL A 151 8.44 21.93 -7.25
C VAL A 151 9.92 21.60 -7.15
N PHE A 152 10.50 21.60 -5.95
CA PHE A 152 11.92 21.33 -5.75
C PHE A 152 12.22 19.91 -5.23
N ASP A 153 11.22 19.04 -5.18
CA ASP A 153 11.41 17.65 -4.78
C ASP A 153 12.10 16.82 -5.88
N ARG A 154 13.09 16.03 -5.46
CA ARG A 154 13.88 15.20 -6.38
C ARG A 154 13.03 14.14 -7.08
N SER A 155 12.06 13.54 -6.38
CA SER A 155 11.20 12.51 -6.97
C SER A 155 10.28 13.10 -8.04
N VAL A 156 9.81 14.33 -7.85
CA VAL A 156 9.02 15.08 -8.84
C VAL A 156 9.85 15.38 -10.08
N ALA A 157 11.10 15.84 -9.90
CA ALA A 157 12.03 16.09 -11.00
C ALA A 157 12.30 14.81 -11.81
N GLN A 158 12.57 13.72 -11.11
CA GLN A 158 12.83 12.43 -11.73
C GLN A 158 11.59 11.89 -12.48
N ALA A 159 10.42 11.98 -11.86
CA ALA A 159 9.16 11.58 -12.47
C ALA A 159 8.87 12.40 -13.74
N GLY A 160 9.06 13.72 -13.67
CA GLY A 160 8.92 14.62 -14.82
C GLY A 160 9.84 14.24 -15.97
N TYR A 161 11.11 13.93 -15.68
CA TYR A 161 12.05 13.45 -16.68
C TYR A 161 11.56 12.17 -17.39
N TYR A 162 11.05 11.18 -16.64
CA TYR A 162 10.56 9.94 -17.26
C TYR A 162 9.29 10.13 -18.06
N VAL A 163 8.37 10.99 -17.61
CA VAL A 163 7.15 11.35 -18.36
C VAL A 163 7.52 11.97 -19.71
N VAL A 164 8.43 12.95 -19.72
CA VAL A 164 8.91 13.60 -20.95
C VAL A 164 9.64 12.61 -21.85
N LYS A 165 10.59 11.85 -21.28
CA LYS A 165 11.36 10.84 -22.02
C LYS A 165 10.47 9.81 -22.70
N ALA A 166 9.47 9.30 -21.98
CA ALA A 166 8.54 8.32 -22.54
C ALA A 166 7.70 8.89 -23.69
N ALA A 167 7.27 10.15 -23.59
CA ALA A 167 6.55 10.83 -24.66
C ALA A 167 7.42 11.04 -25.92
N MET A 168 8.74 11.22 -25.75
CA MET A 168 9.67 11.43 -26.88
C MET A 168 10.14 10.12 -27.54
N THR A 169 10.18 9.01 -26.78
CA THR A 169 10.84 7.77 -27.24
C THR A 169 9.87 6.61 -27.47
N GLU A 170 8.60 6.77 -27.14
CA GLU A 170 7.56 5.71 -27.14
C GLU A 170 7.94 4.45 -26.35
N LYS A 171 9.03 4.51 -25.57
CA LYS A 171 9.52 3.40 -24.76
C LYS A 171 8.90 3.46 -23.37
N LYS A 172 8.21 2.37 -22.98
CA LYS A 172 7.79 2.16 -21.59
C LYS A 172 9.01 2.17 -20.67
N SER A 173 8.88 2.81 -19.52
CA SER A 173 9.96 2.89 -18.56
C SER A 173 10.20 1.58 -17.81
N VAL A 174 11.38 1.52 -17.32
CA VAL A 174 12.10 0.63 -16.42
C VAL A 174 11.23 -0.39 -15.67
N SER A 175 11.37 -1.65 -16.07
CA SER A 175 11.02 -2.78 -15.22
C SER A 175 12.13 -2.97 -14.17
N PHE A 176 11.81 -2.88 -12.90
CA PHE A 176 12.69 -3.23 -11.78
C PHE A 176 12.61 -4.73 -11.47
N THR A 177 12.65 -5.58 -12.48
CA THR A 177 12.73 -7.03 -12.22
C THR A 177 14.19 -7.38 -11.94
N PRO A 178 14.53 -7.88 -10.74
CA PRO A 178 15.88 -8.35 -10.49
C PRO A 178 16.20 -9.52 -11.44
N PRO A 179 17.44 -9.65 -11.94
CA PRO A 179 17.84 -10.72 -12.84
C PRO A 179 18.09 -12.04 -12.07
N MET A 180 17.17 -12.44 -11.20
CA MET A 180 17.27 -13.62 -10.36
C MET A 180 16.33 -14.70 -10.92
N ARG A 181 16.77 -15.96 -10.94
CA ARG A 181 15.89 -17.06 -11.31
C ARG A 181 14.75 -17.19 -10.30
N GLU A 182 13.62 -17.71 -10.74
CA GLU A 182 12.42 -17.79 -9.89
C GLU A 182 12.66 -18.56 -8.58
N ASP A 183 13.36 -19.70 -8.65
CA ASP A 183 13.70 -20.49 -7.45
C ASP A 183 14.67 -19.77 -6.53
N GLU A 184 15.68 -19.10 -7.09
CA GLU A 184 16.64 -18.30 -6.32
C GLU A 184 15.96 -17.12 -5.64
N PHE A 185 14.99 -16.50 -6.32
CA PHE A 185 14.19 -15.42 -5.73
C PHE A 185 13.28 -15.94 -4.62
N TRP A 186 12.67 -17.11 -4.80
CA TRP A 186 11.87 -17.78 -3.77
C TRP A 186 12.70 -18.01 -2.51
N ASP A 187 13.85 -18.66 -2.65
CA ASP A 187 14.77 -18.93 -1.54
C ASP A 187 15.27 -17.64 -0.88
N TYR A 188 15.57 -16.61 -1.65
CA TYR A 188 15.94 -15.31 -1.12
C TYR A 188 14.83 -14.70 -0.24
N ILE A 189 13.58 -14.75 -0.69
CA ILE A 189 12.46 -14.25 0.09
C ILE A 189 12.29 -15.05 1.38
N VAL A 190 12.32 -16.38 1.32
CA VAL A 190 12.16 -17.22 2.51
C VAL A 190 13.32 -17.01 3.50
N THR A 191 14.57 -17.02 3.02
CA THR A 191 15.76 -17.03 3.90
C THR A 191 16.17 -15.63 4.31
N VAL A 192 16.48 -14.75 3.36
CA VAL A 192 17.04 -13.42 3.63
C VAL A 192 15.95 -12.47 4.11
N ARG A 193 14.86 -12.34 3.35
CA ARG A 193 13.76 -11.44 3.75
C ARG A 193 13.05 -11.94 5.00
N GLY A 194 12.86 -13.26 5.15
CA GLY A 194 12.32 -13.86 6.37
C GLY A 194 13.15 -13.51 7.61
N ARG A 195 14.48 -13.55 7.50
CA ARG A 195 15.38 -13.11 8.57
C ARG A 195 15.20 -11.63 8.89
N GLU A 196 15.23 -10.76 7.87
CA GLU A 196 15.04 -9.31 8.05
C GLU A 196 13.74 -8.97 8.77
N HIS A 197 12.66 -9.70 8.51
CA HIS A 197 11.37 -9.48 9.15
C HIS A 197 11.31 -9.97 10.60
N TYR A 198 11.97 -11.10 10.92
CA TYR A 198 11.72 -11.81 12.17
C TYR A 198 12.90 -11.82 13.17
N GLU A 199 14.13 -11.63 12.72
CA GLU A 199 15.31 -11.69 13.60
C GLU A 199 15.26 -10.66 14.75
N ARG A 200 14.70 -9.48 14.47
CA ARG A 200 14.58 -8.38 15.44
C ARG A 200 13.12 -8.03 15.70
N PHE A 201 12.24 -9.04 15.66
CA PHE A 201 10.82 -8.82 15.85
C PHE A 201 10.51 -8.36 17.28
N ARG A 202 9.72 -7.29 17.39
CA ARG A 202 9.12 -6.84 18.64
C ARG A 202 7.65 -6.49 18.39
N TYR A 203 6.79 -6.98 19.29
CA TYR A 203 5.36 -6.69 19.20
C TYR A 203 5.11 -5.17 19.32
N PRO A 204 4.35 -4.53 18.43
CA PRO A 204 4.21 -3.08 18.37
C PRO A 204 3.01 -2.61 19.20
N GLU A 205 3.16 -2.51 20.52
CA GLU A 205 2.09 -2.15 21.46
C GLU A 205 1.40 -0.83 21.10
N GLU A 206 2.17 0.20 20.75
CA GLU A 206 1.62 1.51 20.40
C GLU A 206 0.87 1.49 19.06
N LEU A 207 1.33 0.70 18.11
CA LEU A 207 0.65 0.53 16.83
C LEU A 207 -0.68 -0.22 17.03
N TYR A 208 -0.71 -1.23 17.90
CA TYR A 208 -1.93 -1.94 18.26
C TYR A 208 -2.95 -1.01 18.95
N LYS A 209 -2.52 -0.19 19.91
CA LYS A 209 -3.39 0.84 20.52
C LYS A 209 -3.95 1.82 19.48
N ARG A 210 -3.08 2.26 18.56
CA ARG A 210 -3.50 3.14 17.47
C ARG A 210 -4.56 2.48 16.59
N LEU A 211 -4.36 1.22 16.24
CA LEU A 211 -5.28 0.42 15.44
C LEU A 211 -6.65 0.28 16.14
N THR A 212 -6.64 -0.08 17.44
CA THR A 212 -7.86 -0.18 18.26
C THR A 212 -8.62 1.14 18.31
N ASN A 213 -7.92 2.24 18.57
CA ASN A 213 -8.53 3.57 18.62
C ASN A 213 -9.10 3.99 17.26
N LEU A 214 -8.40 3.67 16.17
CA LEU A 214 -8.85 4.00 14.82
C LEU A 214 -10.14 3.23 14.49
N THR A 215 -10.18 1.92 14.74
CA THR A 215 -11.36 1.09 14.44
C THR A 215 -12.58 1.51 15.26
N ALA A 216 -12.41 1.82 16.55
CA ALA A 216 -13.48 2.32 17.40
C ALA A 216 -14.03 3.68 16.92
N ARG A 217 -13.14 4.62 16.54
CA ARG A 217 -13.55 5.92 15.97
C ARG A 217 -14.25 5.75 14.62
N ALA A 218 -13.70 4.92 13.73
CA ALA A 218 -14.27 4.65 12.43
C ALA A 218 -15.69 4.07 12.55
N LYS A 219 -15.89 3.10 13.44
CA LYS A 219 -17.20 2.53 13.75
C LYS A 219 -18.16 3.60 14.29
N GLY A 220 -17.71 4.46 15.21
CA GLY A 220 -18.50 5.58 15.74
C GLY A 220 -18.90 6.62 14.67
N GLN A 221 -18.15 6.70 13.57
CA GLN A 221 -18.42 7.56 12.40
C GLN A 221 -19.25 6.86 11.32
N GLY A 222 -19.61 5.60 11.50
CA GLY A 222 -20.35 4.80 10.52
C GLY A 222 -19.47 4.23 9.39
N THR A 223 -18.17 4.21 9.54
CA THR A 223 -17.24 3.57 8.60
C THR A 223 -17.19 2.06 8.84
N GLU A 224 -17.45 1.26 7.81
CA GLU A 224 -17.22 -0.19 7.83
C GLU A 224 -15.73 -0.47 7.62
N VAL A 225 -15.06 -1.04 8.62
CA VAL A 225 -13.65 -1.42 8.52
C VAL A 225 -13.54 -2.94 8.36
N THR A 226 -12.77 -3.36 7.36
CA THR A 226 -12.42 -4.77 7.14
C THR A 226 -10.90 -4.90 7.05
N PHE A 227 -10.33 -5.84 7.78
CA PHE A 227 -8.94 -6.25 7.63
C PHE A 227 -8.88 -7.60 6.92
N ILE A 228 -7.95 -7.72 5.98
CA ILE A 228 -7.60 -8.97 5.32
C ILE A 228 -6.19 -9.34 5.79
N ILE A 229 -6.06 -10.40 6.59
CA ILE A 229 -4.76 -10.99 6.83
C ILE A 229 -4.45 -11.83 5.59
N VAL A 230 -3.62 -11.25 4.71
CA VAL A 230 -3.33 -11.89 3.42
C VAL A 230 -2.41 -13.10 3.60
N PRO A 231 -2.60 -14.15 2.80
CA PRO A 231 -1.85 -15.38 2.99
C PRO A 231 -0.40 -15.21 2.57
N HIS A 232 0.50 -15.85 3.32
CA HIS A 232 1.85 -16.18 2.89
C HIS A 232 1.92 -17.66 2.49
N HIS A 233 2.85 -18.00 1.59
CA HIS A 233 3.14 -19.42 1.35
C HIS A 233 3.67 -20.09 2.62
N ALA A 234 3.35 -21.35 2.78
CA ALA A 234 3.74 -22.18 3.91
C ALA A 234 5.24 -22.12 4.26
N ASP A 235 6.12 -22.02 3.27
CA ASP A 235 7.57 -21.90 3.49
C ASP A 235 7.93 -20.60 4.22
N PHE A 236 7.19 -19.51 3.99
CA PHE A 236 7.40 -18.27 4.72
C PHE A 236 6.76 -18.31 6.12
N GLN A 237 5.59 -18.95 6.26
CA GLN A 237 4.94 -19.13 7.56
C GLN A 237 5.82 -19.94 8.53
N LYS A 238 6.56 -20.96 8.06
CA LYS A 238 7.52 -21.72 8.87
C LYS A 238 8.57 -20.85 9.55
N ARG A 239 8.93 -19.70 8.95
CA ARG A 239 9.90 -18.78 9.55
C ARG A 239 9.43 -18.22 10.89
N VAL A 240 8.13 -18.03 11.10
CA VAL A 240 7.56 -17.60 12.38
C VAL A 240 7.99 -18.56 13.50
N ARG A 241 7.87 -19.88 13.26
CA ARG A 241 8.30 -20.92 14.22
C ARG A 241 9.80 -20.96 14.40
N GLU A 242 10.57 -20.87 13.31
CA GLU A 242 12.03 -20.94 13.34
C GLU A 242 12.66 -19.79 14.13
N PHE A 243 12.00 -18.63 14.17
CA PHE A 243 12.39 -17.50 14.99
C PHE A 243 11.74 -17.48 16.38
N GLY A 244 11.02 -18.56 16.78
CA GLY A 244 10.40 -18.68 18.09
C GLY A 244 9.22 -17.73 18.32
N LEU A 245 8.54 -17.28 17.26
CA LEU A 245 7.51 -16.24 17.32
C LEU A 245 6.06 -16.79 17.37
N ASN A 246 5.85 -18.10 17.55
CA ASN A 246 4.52 -18.71 17.55
C ASN A 246 3.56 -18.05 18.54
N GLU A 247 3.98 -17.87 19.79
CA GLU A 247 3.14 -17.22 20.82
C GLU A 247 2.81 -15.77 20.47
N THR A 248 3.78 -15.06 19.89
CA THR A 248 3.59 -13.69 19.43
C THR A 248 2.64 -13.60 18.24
N TYR A 249 2.71 -14.58 17.33
CA TYR A 249 1.77 -14.70 16.21
C TYR A 249 0.35 -15.01 16.69
N LEU A 250 0.20 -15.91 17.66
CA LEU A 250 -1.11 -16.21 18.27
C LEU A 250 -1.66 -15.00 19.03
N ARG A 251 -0.78 -14.25 19.72
CA ARG A 251 -1.17 -12.98 20.32
C ARG A 251 -1.70 -11.99 19.27
N PHE A 252 -0.99 -11.82 18.15
CA PHE A 252 -1.43 -10.99 17.04
C PHE A 252 -2.84 -11.36 16.56
N LYS A 253 -3.15 -12.66 16.38
CA LYS A 253 -4.49 -13.11 16.01
C LYS A 253 -5.53 -12.79 17.10
N ARG A 254 -5.22 -13.07 18.37
CA ARG A 254 -6.12 -12.75 19.50
C ARG A 254 -6.42 -11.25 19.58
N ASP A 255 -5.41 -10.42 19.47
CA ASP A 255 -5.56 -8.98 19.57
C ASP A 255 -6.39 -8.42 18.38
N LEU A 256 -6.17 -8.93 17.18
CA LEU A 256 -6.99 -8.52 16.01
C LEU A 256 -8.45 -8.99 16.11
N SER A 257 -8.73 -10.13 16.76
CA SER A 257 -10.11 -10.61 16.95
C SER A 257 -10.94 -9.71 17.88
N GLN A 258 -10.31 -8.79 18.60
CA GLN A 258 -10.95 -7.86 19.53
C GLN A 258 -11.20 -6.47 18.93
N LEU A 259 -10.81 -6.24 17.68
CA LEU A 259 -11.01 -4.95 17.02
C LEU A 259 -12.50 -4.72 16.68
N ASP A 260 -12.93 -3.47 16.75
CA ASP A 260 -14.24 -3.04 16.22
C ASP A 260 -14.24 -3.03 14.68
N ALA A 261 -13.93 -4.19 14.08
CA ALA A 261 -13.79 -4.36 12.64
C ALA A 261 -14.04 -5.83 12.25
N ARG A 262 -14.42 -6.06 11.01
CA ARG A 262 -14.39 -7.40 10.44
C ARG A 262 -12.96 -7.76 10.09
N VAL A 263 -12.47 -8.91 10.56
CA VAL A 263 -11.15 -9.42 10.18
C VAL A 263 -11.32 -10.76 9.48
N VAL A 264 -10.75 -10.90 8.28
CA VAL A 264 -10.76 -12.16 7.51
C VAL A 264 -9.32 -12.67 7.42
N ASP A 265 -9.11 -13.84 7.96
CA ASP A 265 -7.80 -14.48 8.07
C ASP A 265 -7.61 -15.52 6.97
N PHE A 266 -6.62 -15.31 6.10
CA PHE A 266 -6.16 -16.28 5.11
C PHE A 266 -4.77 -16.84 5.45
N ASP A 267 -4.07 -16.26 6.45
CA ASP A 267 -2.69 -16.59 6.77
C ASP A 267 -2.60 -17.67 7.85
N TYR A 268 -2.89 -18.91 7.45
CA TYR A 268 -2.75 -20.13 8.22
C TYR A 268 -2.53 -21.30 7.27
N VAL A 269 -2.07 -22.46 7.77
CA VAL A 269 -1.82 -23.64 6.92
C VAL A 269 -3.13 -24.22 6.39
N ASN A 270 -3.32 -24.11 5.09
CA ASN A 270 -4.49 -24.63 4.38
C ASN A 270 -4.12 -24.97 2.93
N ALA A 271 -5.08 -25.51 2.15
CA ALA A 271 -4.85 -25.91 0.76
C ALA A 271 -4.40 -24.75 -0.15
N MET A 272 -4.76 -23.48 0.16
CA MET A 272 -4.27 -22.33 -0.57
C MET A 272 -2.79 -22.07 -0.28
N THR A 273 -2.39 -22.05 1.01
CA THR A 273 -1.07 -21.61 1.45
C THR A 273 0.04 -22.65 1.24
N VAL A 274 -0.29 -23.93 1.06
CA VAL A 274 0.71 -24.98 0.78
C VAL A 274 0.95 -25.20 -0.71
N ASN A 275 0.13 -24.64 -1.59
CA ASN A 275 0.30 -24.81 -3.03
C ASN A 275 1.08 -23.64 -3.62
N ARG A 276 2.31 -23.91 -4.08
CA ARG A 276 3.22 -22.93 -4.68
C ARG A 276 2.61 -22.23 -5.91
N ASP A 277 1.80 -22.94 -6.68
CA ASP A 277 1.17 -22.40 -7.89
C ASP A 277 0.18 -21.24 -7.61
N ASN A 278 -0.23 -21.09 -6.36
CA ASN A 278 -1.08 -19.97 -5.92
C ASN A 278 -0.31 -18.67 -5.70
N PHE A 279 1.03 -18.70 -5.80
CA PHE A 279 1.90 -17.58 -5.43
C PHE A 279 2.86 -17.21 -6.56
N ARG A 280 3.16 -15.92 -6.66
CA ARG A 280 4.24 -15.38 -7.50
C ARG A 280 5.59 -15.45 -6.79
N ASP A 281 5.57 -15.27 -5.48
CA ASP A 281 6.66 -15.44 -4.53
C ASP A 281 6.06 -15.73 -3.15
N PRO A 282 6.85 -16.13 -2.13
CA PRO A 282 6.32 -16.54 -0.82
C PRO A 282 5.43 -15.51 -0.10
N LEU A 283 5.44 -14.24 -0.51
CA LEU A 283 4.67 -13.14 0.09
C LEU A 283 3.47 -12.68 -0.75
N HIS A 284 3.42 -13.03 -2.04
CA HIS A 284 2.43 -12.49 -2.96
C HIS A 284 1.68 -13.59 -3.70
N CYS A 285 0.38 -13.62 -3.52
CA CYS A 285 -0.50 -14.45 -4.35
C CYS A 285 -0.42 -14.06 -5.83
N ASN A 286 -0.69 -15.02 -6.71
CA ASN A 286 -0.93 -14.75 -8.12
C ASN A 286 -2.30 -14.07 -8.34
N ASP A 287 -2.58 -13.63 -9.56
CA ASP A 287 -3.79 -12.88 -9.86
C ASP A 287 -5.06 -13.73 -9.70
N ALA A 288 -5.00 -15.02 -10.02
CA ALA A 288 -6.14 -15.93 -9.85
C ALA A 288 -6.51 -16.07 -8.36
N MET A 289 -5.52 -16.19 -7.48
CA MET A 289 -5.76 -16.30 -6.05
C MET A 289 -6.18 -14.98 -5.42
N ASN A 290 -5.66 -13.85 -5.88
CA ASN A 290 -6.16 -12.53 -5.49
C ASN A 290 -7.64 -12.34 -5.86
N ALA A 291 -8.08 -12.90 -7.00
CA ALA A 291 -9.48 -12.89 -7.40
C ALA A 291 -10.36 -13.74 -6.47
N VAL A 292 -9.87 -14.90 -6.03
CA VAL A 292 -10.55 -15.76 -5.03
C VAL A 292 -10.68 -15.02 -3.69
N ILE A 293 -9.59 -14.39 -3.20
CA ILE A 293 -9.63 -13.60 -1.95
C ILE A 293 -10.66 -12.47 -2.06
N ALA A 294 -10.69 -11.75 -3.18
CA ALA A 294 -11.67 -10.70 -3.38
C ALA A 294 -13.11 -11.24 -3.38
N ASP A 295 -13.36 -12.35 -4.04
CA ASP A 295 -14.68 -12.99 -4.08
C ASP A 295 -15.15 -13.37 -2.68
N GLU A 296 -14.31 -14.06 -1.91
CA GLU A 296 -14.62 -14.49 -0.55
C GLU A 296 -14.85 -13.30 0.41
N VAL A 297 -14.04 -12.25 0.33
CA VAL A 297 -14.15 -11.09 1.23
C VAL A 297 -15.39 -10.24 0.93
N PHE A 298 -15.69 -10.02 -0.36
CA PHE A 298 -16.71 -9.05 -0.77
C PHE A 298 -18.07 -9.67 -1.09
N ARG A 299 -18.13 -10.97 -1.37
CA ARG A 299 -19.37 -11.68 -1.68
C ARG A 299 -19.64 -12.87 -0.72
N GLY A 300 -18.56 -13.60 -0.32
CA GLY A 300 -18.69 -14.90 0.38
C GLY A 300 -19.22 -16.02 -0.52
N PRO A 301 -19.32 -17.25 -0.04
CA PRO A 301 -18.88 -17.70 1.29
C PRO A 301 -17.34 -17.80 1.41
N LEU A 302 -16.86 -17.88 2.65
CA LEU A 302 -15.43 -18.08 2.93
C LEU A 302 -15.10 -19.60 2.81
N ASN A 303 -14.25 -19.96 1.85
CA ASN A 303 -13.73 -21.32 1.67
C ASN A 303 -12.32 -21.46 2.26
N TYR A 304 -11.44 -20.54 1.91
CA TYR A 304 -10.07 -20.47 2.42
C TYR A 304 -9.94 -19.47 3.56
N GLY A 305 -10.67 -18.35 3.51
CA GLY A 305 -10.69 -17.38 4.59
C GLY A 305 -11.46 -17.85 5.81
N LYS A 306 -11.10 -17.35 6.98
CA LYS A 306 -11.84 -17.50 8.24
C LYS A 306 -12.14 -16.14 8.83
N VAL A 307 -13.36 -15.95 9.34
CA VAL A 307 -13.62 -14.78 10.18
C VAL A 307 -12.79 -14.93 11.45
N LEU A 308 -11.93 -13.95 11.73
CA LEU A 308 -11.11 -13.95 12.93
C LEU A 308 -11.92 -13.41 14.11
N ASP A 309 -12.67 -14.29 14.71
CA ASP A 309 -13.37 -14.10 15.98
C ASP A 309 -12.64 -14.78 17.14
N ALA A 310 -13.19 -14.72 18.34
CA ALA A 310 -12.59 -15.33 19.53
C ALA A 310 -12.46 -16.86 19.37
N ALA A 311 -13.40 -17.53 18.67
CA ALA A 311 -13.36 -18.97 18.47
C ALA A 311 -12.20 -19.36 17.54
N TRP A 312 -12.09 -18.70 16.37
CA TRP A 312 -10.97 -18.94 15.44
C TRP A 312 -9.62 -18.56 16.05
N ALA A 313 -9.53 -17.44 16.78
CA ALA A 313 -8.31 -17.03 17.45
C ALA A 313 -7.81 -18.05 18.50
N ALA A 314 -8.71 -18.80 19.14
CA ALA A 314 -8.36 -19.89 20.05
C ALA A 314 -7.91 -21.16 19.32
N GLU A 315 -8.41 -21.41 18.11
CA GLU A 315 -8.16 -22.65 17.35
C GLU A 315 -7.01 -22.52 16.34
N CYS A 316 -6.73 -21.33 15.83
CA CYS A 316 -5.77 -21.12 14.73
C CYS A 316 -4.37 -21.68 15.04
N GLY A 317 -4.00 -21.83 16.33
CA GLY A 317 -2.75 -22.47 16.75
C GLY A 317 -2.58 -23.92 16.28
N LYS A 318 -3.67 -24.62 16.00
CA LYS A 318 -3.65 -26.01 15.46
C LYS A 318 -3.20 -26.06 14.00
N PHE A 319 -3.22 -24.92 13.32
CA PHE A 319 -2.91 -24.76 11.89
C PHE A 319 -1.60 -23.98 11.65
N LEU A 320 -0.73 -23.93 12.64
CA LEU A 320 0.65 -23.46 12.52
C LEU A 320 1.58 -24.62 12.14
N PHE A 321 2.71 -24.31 11.47
CA PHE A 321 3.77 -25.29 11.17
C PHE A 321 4.57 -25.68 12.40
#